data_4146c0003751e6f965820e9caf8076f7
#
_entry.id   4146c0003751e6f965820e9caf8076f7
#
_cell.length_a   1.000
_cell.length_b   1.000
_cell.length_c   1.000
_cell.angle_alpha   90.00
_cell.angle_beta   90.00
_cell.angle_gamma   90.00
#
_symmetry.space_group_name_H-M   'P 1'
#
loop_
_entity.id
_entity.type
_entity.pdbx_description
1 polymer ?
#
loop_
_entity_poly.entity_id
_entity_poly.type
_entity_poly.pdbx_seq_one_letter_code
_entity_poly.pdbx_strand_id
1 'polypeptide(L)'
;MAGKNIKPVRAGARSMGAHATWGHAEVAAALGSEILSGARPPGSRLPSVDEMYETFGVSRVVLREVSRTLAAKGMVNSKTRVGTLVQDPAYWNWLDGDVLAWRVQLGLDYDFLNHLTELRRAVEPVAAGLAARNRTKKDMARINAALKDMEASEGNQSSFAEADLNFHVAVSVASHNPLFRSFTAVVDHALSGYLALVSAAAISDRKNFTHSTALHAKIANSIQA
;
A
#
# COMPACT_ATOMS: atom_id res chain seq x y z
N MET A 1 15.08 10.61 31.30
CA MET A 1 13.83 9.82 31.24
C MET A 1 14.03 8.72 30.22
N ALA A 2 13.80 7.48 30.63
CA ALA A 2 14.35 6.28 30.00
C ALA A 2 13.67 5.93 28.68
N GLY A 3 14.46 5.92 27.58
CA GLY A 3 14.03 5.38 26.29
C GLY A 3 13.86 3.88 26.39
N LYS A 4 12.63 3.37 26.14
CA LYS A 4 12.36 1.95 26.02
C LYS A 4 12.94 1.45 24.70
N ASN A 5 14.03 0.70 24.83
CA ASN A 5 14.70 -0.05 23.78
C ASN A 5 13.74 -1.18 23.30
N ILE A 6 13.06 -0.98 22.17
CA ILE A 6 12.30 -2.02 21.51
C ILE A 6 13.32 -2.88 20.75
N LYS A 7 13.57 -4.08 21.25
CA LYS A 7 14.42 -5.06 20.57
C LYS A 7 13.80 -5.44 19.21
N PRO A 8 14.60 -5.52 18.13
CA PRO A 8 14.09 -5.99 16.85
C PRO A 8 13.62 -7.45 16.99
N VAL A 9 12.41 -7.70 16.52
CA VAL A 9 11.88 -9.08 16.39
C VAL A 9 12.76 -9.79 15.38
N ARG A 10 13.57 -10.74 15.84
CA ARG A 10 14.28 -11.67 14.96
C ARG A 10 13.24 -12.44 14.15
N ALA A 11 13.25 -12.26 12.84
CA ALA A 11 12.56 -13.14 11.91
C ALA A 11 13.08 -14.57 12.18
N GLY A 12 12.29 -15.35 12.88
CA GLY A 12 12.61 -16.73 13.16
C GLY A 12 12.71 -17.51 11.86
N ALA A 13 13.85 -18.13 11.62
CA ALA A 13 14.01 -19.14 10.60
C ALA A 13 12.96 -20.24 10.87
N ARG A 14 11.85 -20.21 10.13
CA ARG A 14 10.89 -21.31 10.15
C ARG A 14 11.54 -22.48 9.44
N SER A 15 11.66 -23.60 10.15
CA SER A 15 12.09 -24.88 9.65
C SER A 15 11.35 -25.24 8.37
N MET A 16 12.13 -25.56 7.32
CA MET A 16 11.66 -25.95 6.00
C MET A 16 10.88 -27.27 6.09
N GLY A 17 9.57 -27.15 6.02
CA GLY A 17 8.65 -28.25 5.75
C GLY A 17 7.64 -27.80 4.71
N ALA A 18 7.63 -28.48 3.54
CA ALA A 18 6.85 -28.27 2.34
C ALA A 18 7.40 -27.16 1.39
N HIS A 19 7.75 -27.58 0.16
CA HIS A 19 8.22 -26.74 -0.93
C HIS A 19 7.19 -25.64 -1.25
N ALA A 20 7.34 -24.47 -0.69
CA ALA A 20 6.72 -23.26 -1.23
C ALA A 20 7.39 -23.05 -2.59
N THR A 21 6.63 -23.23 -3.69
CA THR A 21 7.11 -22.92 -5.02
C THR A 21 7.20 -21.40 -5.13
N TRP A 22 8.40 -20.85 -4.95
CA TRP A 22 8.66 -19.44 -5.18
C TRP A 22 8.37 -19.10 -6.63
N GLY A 23 7.52 -18.09 -6.85
CA GLY A 23 7.29 -17.50 -8.17
C GLY A 23 7.98 -16.12 -8.26
N HIS A 24 7.78 -15.47 -9.41
CA HIS A 24 8.31 -14.13 -9.66
C HIS A 24 7.86 -13.11 -8.59
N ALA A 25 6.57 -13.10 -8.26
CA ALA A 25 5.99 -12.13 -7.32
C ALA A 25 6.54 -12.31 -5.90
N GLU A 26 6.64 -13.55 -5.43
CA GLU A 26 7.14 -13.87 -4.09
C GLU A 26 8.62 -13.52 -3.94
N VAL A 27 9.45 -13.79 -4.94
CA VAL A 27 10.87 -13.42 -4.92
C VAL A 27 11.05 -11.91 -4.99
N ALA A 28 10.26 -11.21 -5.82
CA ALA A 28 10.29 -9.75 -5.89
C ALA A 28 9.86 -9.12 -4.56
N ALA A 29 8.82 -9.65 -3.92
CA ALA A 29 8.35 -9.20 -2.61
C ALA A 29 9.41 -9.44 -1.51
N ALA A 30 10.06 -10.59 -1.50
CA ALA A 30 11.11 -10.90 -0.52
C ALA A 30 12.28 -9.91 -0.63
N LEU A 31 12.83 -9.73 -1.83
CA LEU A 31 13.93 -8.79 -2.05
C LEU A 31 13.51 -7.33 -1.86
N GLY A 32 12.31 -6.94 -2.30
CA GLY A 32 11.76 -5.61 -2.06
C GLY A 32 11.59 -5.31 -0.58
N SER A 33 11.12 -6.27 0.20
CA SER A 33 10.99 -6.16 1.67
C SER A 33 12.35 -6.05 2.36
N GLU A 34 13.38 -6.77 1.91
CA GLU A 34 14.74 -6.62 2.43
C GLU A 34 15.31 -5.21 2.17
N ILE A 35 15.01 -4.63 1.00
CA ILE A 35 15.42 -3.26 0.66
C ILE A 35 14.64 -2.26 1.53
N LEU A 36 13.32 -2.36 1.60
CA LEU A 36 12.45 -1.45 2.36
C LEU A 36 12.72 -1.48 3.86
N SER A 37 13.08 -2.63 4.42
CA SER A 37 13.44 -2.78 5.83
C SER A 37 14.86 -2.30 6.17
N GLY A 38 15.66 -1.96 5.15
CA GLY A 38 17.07 -1.59 5.32
C GLY A 38 18.01 -2.79 5.53
N ALA A 39 17.52 -4.03 5.49
CA ALA A 39 18.36 -5.23 5.51
C ALA A 39 19.33 -5.26 4.31
N ARG A 40 18.92 -4.63 3.19
CA ARG A 40 19.77 -4.30 2.06
C ARG A 40 19.82 -2.77 1.89
N PRO A 41 20.81 -2.11 2.47
CA PRO A 41 20.89 -0.65 2.43
C PRO A 41 21.22 -0.11 1.03
N PRO A 42 20.93 1.18 0.75
CA PRO A 42 21.34 1.84 -0.48
C PRO A 42 22.85 1.66 -0.76
N GLY A 43 23.18 1.40 -2.01
CA GLY A 43 24.54 1.09 -2.45
C GLY A 43 24.98 -0.37 -2.27
N SER A 44 24.23 -1.16 -1.49
CA SER A 44 24.54 -2.59 -1.37
C SER A 44 24.20 -3.35 -2.66
N ARG A 45 24.87 -4.48 -2.87
CA ARG A 45 24.67 -5.31 -4.05
C ARG A 45 23.54 -6.30 -3.81
N LEU A 46 22.63 -6.46 -4.78
CA LEU A 46 21.74 -7.60 -4.83
C LEU A 46 22.53 -8.88 -5.08
N PRO A 47 22.06 -10.04 -4.57
CA PRO A 47 22.62 -11.31 -4.92
C PRO A 47 22.67 -11.48 -6.46
N SER A 48 23.69 -12.16 -6.95
CA SER A 48 23.76 -12.57 -8.34
C SER A 48 22.61 -13.53 -8.68
N VAL A 49 22.35 -13.71 -9.99
CA VAL A 49 21.32 -14.66 -10.45
C VAL A 49 21.61 -16.09 -9.96
N ASP A 50 22.88 -16.46 -9.84
CA ASP A 50 23.27 -17.78 -9.36
C ASP A 50 23.04 -17.92 -7.83
N GLU A 51 23.41 -16.92 -7.03
CA GLU A 51 23.13 -16.89 -5.59
C GLU A 51 21.60 -16.89 -5.31
N MET A 52 20.83 -16.14 -6.11
CA MET A 52 19.36 -16.16 -6.00
C MET A 52 18.77 -17.52 -6.41
N TYR A 53 19.35 -18.19 -7.43
CA TYR A 53 18.94 -19.52 -7.84
C TYR A 53 19.11 -20.53 -6.69
N GLU A 54 20.26 -20.51 -6.02
CA GLU A 54 20.51 -21.36 -4.86
C GLU A 54 19.56 -21.07 -3.69
N THR A 55 19.18 -19.80 -3.51
CA THR A 55 18.31 -19.37 -2.39
C THR A 55 16.83 -19.69 -2.63
N PHE A 56 16.33 -19.42 -3.82
CA PHE A 56 14.89 -19.46 -4.12
C PHE A 56 14.47 -20.67 -4.95
N GLY A 57 15.41 -21.37 -5.60
CA GLY A 57 15.11 -22.55 -6.41
C GLY A 57 14.31 -22.28 -7.69
N VAL A 58 14.20 -21.02 -8.12
CA VAL A 58 13.46 -20.62 -9.34
C VAL A 58 14.39 -20.43 -10.54
N SER A 59 13.84 -20.50 -11.76
CA SER A 59 14.66 -20.42 -12.96
C SER A 59 15.40 -19.10 -13.10
N ARG A 60 16.60 -19.12 -13.71
CA ARG A 60 17.39 -17.91 -13.98
C ARG A 60 16.64 -16.86 -14.81
N VAL A 61 15.68 -17.28 -15.63
CA VAL A 61 14.83 -16.37 -16.42
C VAL A 61 13.93 -15.58 -15.45
N VAL A 62 13.25 -16.25 -14.54
CA VAL A 62 12.41 -15.63 -13.50
C VAL A 62 13.23 -14.65 -12.67
N LEU A 63 14.44 -15.01 -12.24
CA LEU A 63 15.30 -14.14 -11.41
C LEU A 63 15.76 -12.88 -12.16
N ARG A 64 15.99 -12.98 -13.46
CA ARG A 64 16.26 -11.78 -14.27
C ARG A 64 15.06 -10.85 -14.38
N GLU A 65 13.85 -11.43 -14.51
CA GLU A 65 12.61 -10.64 -14.52
C GLU A 65 12.35 -9.99 -13.14
N VAL A 66 12.64 -10.67 -12.03
CA VAL A 66 12.61 -10.07 -10.69
C VAL A 66 13.53 -8.83 -10.61
N SER A 67 14.76 -8.94 -11.10
CA SER A 67 15.68 -7.81 -11.12
C SER A 67 15.16 -6.64 -11.98
N ARG A 68 14.52 -6.93 -13.11
CA ARG A 68 13.87 -5.92 -13.96
C ARG A 68 12.68 -5.27 -13.26
N THR A 69 11.86 -6.05 -12.56
CA THR A 69 10.74 -5.54 -11.77
C THR A 69 11.20 -4.57 -10.70
N LEU A 70 12.22 -4.93 -9.92
CA LEU A 70 12.77 -4.03 -8.91
C LEU A 70 13.41 -2.76 -9.53
N ALA A 71 14.03 -2.89 -10.72
CA ALA A 71 14.58 -1.74 -11.45
C ALA A 71 13.47 -0.82 -11.99
N ALA A 72 12.36 -1.37 -12.50
CA ALA A 72 11.20 -0.59 -12.94
C ALA A 72 10.55 0.20 -11.79
N LYS A 73 10.64 -0.32 -10.54
CA LYS A 73 10.21 0.37 -9.32
C LYS A 73 11.23 1.38 -8.79
N GLY A 74 12.37 1.57 -9.48
CA GLY A 74 13.45 2.48 -9.07
C GLY A 74 14.26 1.98 -7.87
N MET A 75 14.00 0.79 -7.36
CA MET A 75 14.64 0.27 -6.15
C MET A 75 16.08 -0.18 -6.37
N VAL A 76 16.40 -0.61 -7.58
CA VAL A 76 17.73 -1.08 -7.96
C VAL A 76 18.17 -0.55 -9.32
N ASN A 77 19.48 -0.56 -9.56
CA ASN A 77 20.07 -0.21 -10.85
C ASN A 77 21.22 -1.18 -11.18
N SER A 78 21.22 -1.68 -12.41
CA SER A 78 22.26 -2.59 -12.89
C SER A 78 23.44 -1.78 -13.48
N LYS A 79 24.66 -2.02 -12.96
CA LYS A 79 25.89 -1.43 -13.45
C LYS A 79 26.79 -2.50 -14.06
N THR A 80 27.26 -2.27 -15.28
CA THR A 80 28.18 -3.19 -15.98
C THR A 80 29.40 -3.48 -15.10
N ARG A 81 29.75 -4.74 -14.98
CA ARG A 81 30.88 -5.29 -14.20
C ARG A 81 30.78 -5.14 -12.67
N VAL A 82 29.76 -4.40 -12.18
CA VAL A 82 29.54 -4.22 -10.73
C VAL A 82 28.40 -5.11 -10.24
N GLY A 83 27.36 -5.28 -11.06
CA GLY A 83 26.14 -6.01 -10.71
C GLY A 83 24.96 -5.06 -10.46
N THR A 84 23.91 -5.58 -9.85
CA THR A 84 22.72 -4.82 -9.50
C THR A 84 22.86 -4.23 -8.10
N LEU A 85 22.74 -2.92 -7.98
CA LEU A 85 22.89 -2.18 -6.72
C LEU A 85 21.55 -1.60 -6.28
N VAL A 86 21.30 -1.59 -4.97
CA VAL A 86 20.17 -0.90 -4.34
C VAL A 86 20.35 0.61 -4.53
N GLN A 87 19.31 1.29 -5.00
CA GLN A 87 19.30 2.73 -5.21
C GLN A 87 18.92 3.48 -3.92
N ASP A 88 19.25 4.76 -3.89
CA ASP A 88 18.79 5.68 -2.85
C ASP A 88 17.26 5.76 -2.86
N PRO A 89 16.58 5.81 -1.69
CA PRO A 89 15.13 5.93 -1.57
C PRO A 89 14.50 7.10 -2.35
N ALA A 90 15.26 8.14 -2.66
CA ALA A 90 14.82 9.26 -3.48
C ALA A 90 14.45 8.85 -4.93
N TYR A 91 14.94 7.70 -5.41
CA TYR A 91 14.64 7.17 -6.74
C TYR A 91 13.52 6.13 -6.74
N TRP A 92 13.06 5.68 -5.57
CA TRP A 92 12.03 4.65 -5.48
C TRP A 92 10.66 5.19 -5.87
N ASN A 93 9.91 4.40 -6.62
CA ASN A 93 8.53 4.72 -6.91
C ASN A 93 7.63 4.36 -5.72
N TRP A 94 7.54 5.27 -4.75
CA TRP A 94 6.75 5.10 -3.53
C TRP A 94 5.23 4.94 -3.78
N LEU A 95 4.74 5.35 -4.96
CA LEU A 95 3.34 5.17 -5.37
C LEU A 95 3.13 3.93 -6.24
N ASP A 96 4.11 3.05 -6.35
CA ASP A 96 3.93 1.73 -6.95
C ASP A 96 3.15 0.82 -5.99
N GLY A 97 2.12 0.13 -6.50
CA GLY A 97 1.23 -0.69 -5.69
C GLY A 97 1.94 -1.82 -4.93
N ASP A 98 2.93 -2.47 -5.56
CA ASP A 98 3.70 -3.53 -4.89
C ASP A 98 4.62 -2.94 -3.81
N VAL A 99 5.29 -1.81 -4.08
CA VAL A 99 6.16 -1.14 -3.09
C VAL A 99 5.36 -0.75 -1.85
N LEU A 100 4.17 -0.18 -2.04
CA LEU A 100 3.27 0.13 -0.92
C LEU A 100 2.79 -1.12 -0.19
N ALA A 101 2.39 -2.17 -0.92
CA ALA A 101 1.96 -3.43 -0.32
C ALA A 101 3.08 -4.08 0.51
N TRP A 102 4.31 -4.11 0.01
CA TRP A 102 5.46 -4.63 0.76
C TRP A 102 5.76 -3.78 1.99
N ARG A 103 5.63 -2.45 1.88
CA ARG A 103 5.81 -1.54 3.01
C ARG A 103 4.77 -1.77 4.11
N VAL A 104 3.49 -1.98 3.72
CA VAL A 104 2.40 -2.35 4.63
C VAL A 104 2.68 -3.66 5.35
N GLN A 105 3.16 -4.70 4.64
CA GLN A 105 3.47 -6.00 5.23
C GLN A 105 4.62 -5.94 6.26
N LEU A 106 5.56 -5.01 6.09
CA LEU A 106 6.62 -4.74 7.07
C LEU A 106 6.13 -4.01 8.32
N GLY A 107 4.90 -3.52 8.30
CA GLY A 107 4.34 -2.62 9.30
C GLY A 107 4.62 -1.16 8.95
N LEU A 108 3.56 -0.34 8.90
CA LEU A 108 3.73 1.09 8.69
C LEU A 108 4.13 1.76 10.00
N ASP A 109 5.20 2.54 9.96
CA ASP A 109 5.54 3.44 11.05
C ASP A 109 4.68 4.71 11.01
N TYR A 110 4.70 5.44 12.11
CA TYR A 110 3.93 6.67 12.28
C TYR A 110 4.26 7.73 11.22
N ASP A 111 5.52 7.86 10.85
CA ASP A 111 5.98 8.87 9.88
C ASP A 111 5.44 8.57 8.48
N PHE A 112 5.49 7.31 8.05
CA PHE A 112 4.95 6.92 6.76
C PHE A 112 3.43 7.07 6.65
N LEU A 113 2.71 6.74 7.74
CA LEU A 113 1.26 7.00 7.83
C LEU A 113 0.93 8.49 7.75
N ASN A 114 1.73 9.35 8.41
CA ASN A 114 1.59 10.80 8.30
C ASN A 114 1.80 11.28 6.87
N HIS A 115 2.86 10.83 6.19
CA HIS A 115 3.14 11.19 4.80
C HIS A 115 1.98 10.81 3.86
N LEU A 116 1.41 9.59 4.02
CA LEU A 116 0.24 9.19 3.26
C LEU A 116 -0.98 10.08 3.56
N THR A 117 -1.18 10.43 4.82
CA THR A 117 -2.30 11.30 5.24
C THR A 117 -2.15 12.73 4.70
N GLU A 118 -0.93 13.28 4.73
CA GLU A 118 -0.63 14.60 4.15
C GLU A 118 -0.92 14.62 2.65
N LEU A 119 -0.52 13.57 1.95
CA LEU A 119 -0.75 13.42 0.53
C LEU A 119 -2.26 13.33 0.20
N ARG A 120 -3.03 12.56 0.97
CA ARG A 120 -4.49 12.49 0.86
C ARG A 120 -5.14 13.86 1.09
N ARG A 121 -4.75 14.57 2.13
CA ARG A 121 -5.24 15.93 2.43
C ARG A 121 -4.97 16.93 1.30
N ALA A 122 -3.90 16.77 0.56
CA ALA A 122 -3.58 17.61 -0.58
C ALA A 122 -4.43 17.29 -1.83
N VAL A 123 -4.79 16.02 -2.03
CA VAL A 123 -5.40 15.52 -3.27
C VAL A 123 -6.93 15.37 -3.16
N GLU A 124 -7.43 14.75 -2.09
CA GLU A 124 -8.85 14.37 -1.97
C GLU A 124 -9.83 15.56 -1.98
N PRO A 125 -9.55 16.70 -1.32
CA PRO A 125 -10.47 17.85 -1.40
C PRO A 125 -10.60 18.41 -2.81
N VAL A 126 -9.52 18.38 -3.60
CA VAL A 126 -9.52 18.82 -4.99
C VAL A 126 -10.35 17.85 -5.84
N ALA A 127 -10.18 16.54 -5.64
CA ALA A 127 -10.96 15.52 -6.31
C ALA A 127 -12.47 15.65 -5.98
N ALA A 128 -12.82 15.86 -4.73
CA ALA A 128 -14.20 16.08 -4.28
C ALA A 128 -14.82 17.36 -4.90
N GLY A 129 -14.06 18.46 -4.95
CA GLY A 129 -14.50 19.70 -5.61
C GLY A 129 -14.72 19.54 -7.12
N LEU A 130 -13.90 18.71 -7.79
CA LEU A 130 -14.13 18.34 -9.19
C LEU A 130 -15.34 17.41 -9.33
N ALA A 131 -15.50 16.45 -8.43
CA ALA A 131 -16.66 15.57 -8.41
C ALA A 131 -17.96 16.37 -8.29
N ALA A 132 -18.02 17.38 -7.42
CA ALA A 132 -19.18 18.26 -7.27
C ALA A 132 -19.57 18.97 -8.59
N ARG A 133 -18.60 19.30 -9.45
CA ARG A 133 -18.85 19.94 -10.75
C ARG A 133 -19.17 18.95 -11.88
N ASN A 134 -18.54 17.78 -11.86
CA ASN A 134 -18.51 16.88 -13.02
C ASN A 134 -19.39 15.64 -12.87
N ARG A 135 -19.86 15.32 -11.64
CA ARG A 135 -20.59 14.10 -11.33
C ARG A 135 -21.80 13.87 -12.21
N THR A 136 -22.01 12.65 -12.61
CA THR A 136 -23.25 12.16 -13.21
C THR A 136 -24.18 11.55 -12.14
N LYS A 137 -25.44 11.29 -12.50
CA LYS A 137 -26.35 10.53 -11.66
C LYS A 137 -25.78 9.13 -11.29
N LYS A 138 -25.04 8.53 -12.23
CA LYS A 138 -24.40 7.21 -12.00
C LYS A 138 -23.27 7.31 -10.98
N ASP A 139 -22.49 8.38 -10.97
CA ASP A 139 -21.42 8.60 -10.01
C ASP A 139 -22.00 8.81 -8.61
N MET A 140 -23.06 9.62 -8.47
CA MET A 140 -23.75 9.77 -7.19
C MET A 140 -24.33 8.45 -6.66
N ALA A 141 -24.88 7.62 -7.55
CA ALA A 141 -25.38 6.30 -7.14
C ALA A 141 -24.26 5.41 -6.55
N ARG A 142 -23.04 5.48 -7.11
CA ARG A 142 -21.86 4.76 -6.59
C ARG A 142 -21.39 5.30 -5.24
N ILE A 143 -21.29 6.64 -5.11
CA ILE A 143 -20.91 7.29 -3.84
C ILE A 143 -21.90 6.90 -2.74
N ASN A 144 -23.20 6.99 -3.02
CA ASN A 144 -24.24 6.64 -2.05
C ASN A 144 -24.29 5.13 -1.72
N ALA A 145 -23.95 4.26 -2.67
CA ALA A 145 -23.83 2.82 -2.41
C ALA A 145 -22.69 2.54 -1.44
N ALA A 146 -21.50 3.10 -1.69
CA ALA A 146 -20.36 2.94 -0.79
C ALA A 146 -20.63 3.49 0.62
N LEU A 147 -21.35 4.62 0.73
CA LEU A 147 -21.78 5.16 2.02
C LEU A 147 -22.71 4.21 2.77
N LYS A 148 -23.66 3.58 2.08
CA LYS A 148 -24.55 2.55 2.67
C LYS A 148 -23.78 1.32 3.13
N ASP A 149 -22.76 0.92 2.38
CA ASP A 149 -21.90 -0.20 2.76
C ASP A 149 -21.09 0.14 4.02
N MET A 150 -20.63 1.39 4.20
CA MET A 150 -20.02 1.86 5.45
C MET A 150 -21.00 1.79 6.62
N GLU A 151 -22.25 2.24 6.44
CA GLU A 151 -23.31 2.15 7.45
C GLU A 151 -23.62 0.71 7.84
N ALA A 152 -23.69 -0.20 6.86
CA ALA A 152 -23.94 -1.62 7.07
C ALA A 152 -22.77 -2.38 7.72
N SER A 153 -21.57 -1.83 7.66
CA SER A 153 -20.33 -2.45 8.16
C SER A 153 -20.15 -2.33 9.67
N GLU A 154 -21.16 -1.87 10.42
CA GLU A 154 -21.08 -1.60 11.86
C GLU A 154 -20.43 -2.74 12.66
N GLY A 155 -19.30 -2.43 13.30
CA GLY A 155 -18.56 -3.36 14.15
C GLY A 155 -17.64 -4.35 13.41
N ASN A 156 -17.65 -4.35 12.08
CA ASN A 156 -16.70 -5.13 11.27
C ASN A 156 -15.68 -4.18 10.60
N GLN A 157 -14.50 -4.10 11.15
CA GLN A 157 -13.44 -3.18 10.68
C GLN A 157 -12.97 -3.49 9.27
N SER A 158 -12.88 -4.76 8.86
CA SER A 158 -12.45 -5.13 7.51
C SER A 158 -13.48 -4.69 6.46
N SER A 159 -14.76 -4.94 6.70
CA SER A 159 -15.85 -4.49 5.83
C SER A 159 -15.95 -2.97 5.78
N PHE A 160 -15.71 -2.29 6.92
CA PHE A 160 -15.68 -0.83 6.97
C PHE A 160 -14.52 -0.26 6.16
N ALA A 161 -13.31 -0.80 6.29
CA ALA A 161 -12.14 -0.35 5.53
C ALA A 161 -12.32 -0.54 4.01
N GLU A 162 -12.96 -1.63 3.59
CA GLU A 162 -13.30 -1.86 2.18
C GLU A 162 -14.34 -0.85 1.68
N ALA A 163 -15.39 -0.58 2.45
CA ALA A 163 -16.42 0.39 2.11
C ALA A 163 -15.87 1.83 2.07
N ASP A 164 -14.99 2.19 3.00
CA ASP A 164 -14.26 3.46 3.04
C ASP A 164 -13.40 3.65 1.78
N LEU A 165 -12.61 2.63 1.41
CA LEU A 165 -11.85 2.62 0.15
C LEU A 165 -12.78 2.85 -1.06
N ASN A 166 -13.88 2.12 -1.14
CA ASN A 166 -14.84 2.22 -2.23
C ASN A 166 -15.46 3.61 -2.33
N PHE A 167 -15.72 4.28 -1.19
CA PHE A 167 -16.21 5.65 -1.14
C PHE A 167 -15.20 6.63 -1.75
N HIS A 168 -13.95 6.62 -1.30
CA HIS A 168 -12.90 7.51 -1.81
C HIS A 168 -12.62 7.29 -3.30
N VAL A 169 -12.59 6.03 -3.74
CA VAL A 169 -12.48 5.69 -5.17
C VAL A 169 -13.68 6.22 -5.96
N ALA A 170 -14.91 6.08 -5.45
CA ALA A 170 -16.10 6.59 -6.12
C ALA A 170 -16.09 8.11 -6.28
N VAL A 171 -15.66 8.85 -5.25
CA VAL A 171 -15.47 10.31 -5.31
C VAL A 171 -14.41 10.67 -6.34
N SER A 172 -13.28 9.98 -6.35
CA SER A 172 -12.19 10.23 -7.31
C SER A 172 -12.61 9.92 -8.75
N VAL A 173 -13.40 8.86 -8.97
CA VAL A 173 -14.00 8.57 -10.29
C VAL A 173 -14.96 9.68 -10.72
N ALA A 174 -15.78 10.18 -9.80
CA ALA A 174 -16.74 11.27 -10.08
C ALA A 174 -16.07 12.61 -10.41
N SER A 175 -14.79 12.78 -10.09
CA SER A 175 -13.99 13.93 -10.53
C SER A 175 -13.79 13.98 -12.04
N HIS A 176 -13.94 12.83 -12.74
CA HIS A 176 -13.65 12.61 -14.15
C HIS A 176 -12.18 12.89 -14.53
N ASN A 177 -11.29 12.89 -13.55
CA ASN A 177 -9.84 12.94 -13.76
C ASN A 177 -9.22 11.58 -13.46
N PRO A 178 -8.69 10.85 -14.47
CA PRO A 178 -8.17 9.50 -14.29
C PRO A 178 -6.95 9.45 -13.35
N LEU A 179 -6.21 10.55 -13.20
CA LEU A 179 -5.04 10.60 -12.32
C LEU A 179 -5.45 10.56 -10.84
N PHE A 180 -6.54 11.25 -10.46
CA PHE A 180 -7.07 11.15 -9.10
C PHE A 180 -7.55 9.75 -8.78
N ARG A 181 -8.27 9.10 -9.71
CA ARG A 181 -8.68 7.71 -9.54
C ARG A 181 -7.50 6.78 -9.30
N SER A 182 -6.45 6.88 -10.13
CA SER A 182 -5.27 6.01 -10.02
C SER A 182 -4.54 6.24 -8.70
N PHE A 183 -4.35 7.49 -8.31
CA PHE A 183 -3.74 7.88 -7.05
C PHE A 183 -4.51 7.30 -5.84
N THR A 184 -5.81 7.58 -5.75
CA THR A 184 -6.67 7.15 -4.66
C THR A 184 -6.69 5.62 -4.55
N ALA A 185 -6.83 4.90 -5.67
CA ALA A 185 -6.87 3.44 -5.66
C ALA A 185 -5.58 2.82 -5.08
N VAL A 186 -4.43 3.40 -5.35
CA VAL A 186 -3.14 2.89 -4.86
C VAL A 186 -2.95 3.21 -3.37
N VAL A 187 -3.16 4.45 -2.96
CA VAL A 187 -2.93 4.90 -1.59
C VAL A 187 -3.92 4.29 -0.61
N ASP A 188 -5.20 4.29 -0.97
CA ASP A 188 -6.23 3.78 -0.08
C ASP A 188 -6.20 2.25 0.01
N HIS A 189 -5.81 1.55 -1.07
CA HIS A 189 -5.58 0.10 -0.99
C HIS A 189 -4.47 -0.26 0.00
N ALA A 190 -3.38 0.52 0.02
CA ALA A 190 -2.32 0.33 1.01
C ALA A 190 -2.81 0.60 2.44
N LEU A 191 -3.58 1.67 2.65
CA LEU A 191 -4.13 2.00 3.97
C LEU A 191 -5.17 0.98 4.45
N SER A 192 -6.04 0.48 3.58
CA SER A 192 -7.02 -0.57 3.94
C SER A 192 -6.33 -1.87 4.32
N GLY A 193 -5.28 -2.26 3.60
CA GLY A 193 -4.43 -3.39 3.96
C GLY A 193 -3.77 -3.24 5.34
N TYR A 194 -3.27 -2.05 5.66
CA TYR A 194 -2.72 -1.74 6.98
C TYR A 194 -3.78 -1.81 8.07
N LEU A 195 -4.95 -1.20 7.87
CA LEU A 195 -6.05 -1.24 8.83
C LEU A 195 -6.51 -2.68 9.09
N ALA A 196 -6.57 -3.53 8.08
CA ALA A 196 -6.88 -4.94 8.24
C ALA A 196 -5.86 -5.69 9.09
N LEU A 197 -4.56 -5.37 8.98
CA LEU A 197 -3.50 -5.96 9.79
C LEU A 197 -3.53 -5.50 11.25
N VAL A 198 -3.79 -4.21 11.49
CA VAL A 198 -3.80 -3.62 12.84
C VAL A 198 -5.08 -3.97 13.60
N SER A 199 -6.19 -4.18 12.90
CA SER A 199 -7.49 -4.45 13.52
C SER A 199 -7.57 -5.79 14.24
N ALA A 200 -6.73 -6.74 13.86
CA ALA A 200 -6.60 -7.98 14.63
C ALA A 200 -6.08 -7.74 16.06
N ALA A 201 -5.51 -6.57 16.34
CA ALA A 201 -4.89 -6.21 17.61
C ALA A 201 -5.62 -5.08 18.39
N ALA A 202 -6.56 -4.36 17.76
CA ALA A 202 -7.22 -3.21 18.39
C ALA A 202 -8.73 -3.44 18.54
N ILE A 203 -9.23 -3.19 19.74
CA ILE A 203 -10.67 -3.19 20.02
C ILE A 203 -11.31 -2.04 19.22
N SER A 204 -12.15 -2.38 18.25
CA SER A 204 -12.86 -1.40 17.42
C SER A 204 -13.87 -0.63 18.25
N ASP A 205 -13.62 0.65 18.50
CA ASP A 205 -14.60 1.52 19.13
C ASP A 205 -15.70 1.87 18.10
N ARG A 206 -16.91 1.35 18.34
CA ARG A 206 -18.10 1.58 17.50
C ARG A 206 -18.40 3.07 17.27
N LYS A 207 -18.06 3.94 18.22
CA LYS A 207 -18.22 5.39 18.10
C LYS A 207 -17.38 5.99 16.98
N ASN A 208 -16.21 5.43 16.71
CA ASN A 208 -15.33 5.91 15.65
C ASN A 208 -15.91 5.63 14.26
N PHE A 209 -16.55 4.47 14.05
CA PHE A 209 -17.21 4.14 12.78
C PHE A 209 -18.39 5.06 12.50
N THR A 210 -19.30 5.26 13.47
CA THR A 210 -20.43 6.17 13.31
C THR A 210 -20.00 7.60 13.03
N HIS A 211 -18.96 8.09 13.71
CA HIS A 211 -18.42 9.42 13.46
C HIS A 211 -17.81 9.55 12.06
N SER A 212 -17.02 8.57 11.65
CA SER A 212 -16.41 8.53 10.31
C SER A 212 -17.48 8.52 9.23
N THR A 213 -18.48 7.64 9.33
CA THR A 213 -19.59 7.56 8.38
C THR A 213 -20.36 8.88 8.26
N ALA A 214 -20.59 9.57 9.39
CA ALA A 214 -21.26 10.87 9.39
C ALA A 214 -20.43 11.95 8.66
N LEU A 215 -19.09 11.90 8.73
CA LEU A 215 -18.23 12.80 7.96
C LEU A 215 -18.29 12.50 6.46
N HIS A 216 -18.28 11.23 6.08
CA HIS A 216 -18.42 10.82 4.68
C HIS A 216 -19.77 11.22 4.09
N ALA A 217 -20.87 11.10 4.88
CA ALA A 217 -22.18 11.58 4.49
C ALA A 217 -22.20 13.09 4.20
N LYS A 218 -21.48 13.91 5.00
CA LYS A 218 -21.34 15.36 4.71
C LYS A 218 -20.63 15.61 3.39
N ILE A 219 -19.59 14.84 3.09
CA ILE A 219 -18.87 14.95 1.80
C ILE A 219 -19.81 14.58 0.64
N ALA A 220 -20.53 13.46 0.72
CA ALA A 220 -21.48 13.03 -0.31
C ALA A 220 -22.57 14.08 -0.56
N ASN A 221 -23.16 14.63 0.51
CA ASN A 221 -24.16 15.69 0.41
C ASN A 221 -23.61 16.97 -0.23
N SER A 222 -22.37 17.35 0.12
CA SER A 222 -21.72 18.52 -0.50
C SER A 222 -21.40 18.31 -1.98
N ILE A 223 -21.10 17.09 -2.39
CA ILE A 223 -20.91 16.74 -3.81
C ILE A 223 -22.25 16.76 -4.54
N GLN A 224 -23.33 16.35 -3.90
CA GLN A 224 -24.66 16.28 -4.50
C GLN A 224 -25.31 17.64 -4.67
N ALA A 225 -25.05 18.61 -3.80
CA ALA A 225 -25.58 19.98 -3.86
C ALA A 225 -25.12 20.75 -5.11
#